data_4f40c62b58309ecff4ad70d261dd6de5
#
_entry.id   4f40c62b58309ecff4ad70d261dd6de5
#
_cell.length_a   1.000
_cell.length_b   1.000
_cell.length_c   1.000
_cell.angle_alpha   90.00
_cell.angle_beta   90.00
_cell.angle_gamma   90.00
#
_symmetry.space_group_name_H-M   'P 1'
#
loop_
_entity.id
_entity.type
_entity.pdbx_description
1 polymer ?
#
loop_
_entity_poly.entity_id
_entity_poly.type
_entity_poly.pdbx_seq_one_letter_code
_entity_poly.pdbx_strand_id
1 'polypeptide(L)'
;MKISIYIFSFLLFFQSIFSQFEEVKDFQKKLISNEITGSNVAMVYKDGKVVYHHIENSLHRNGKSIDHNSIFPIWSMSKPITIIAMMILKEKGLISFDDKVSKYIPEFSDLNCKNEDGSIYKCKNNLTIFHLMTHKSGYSYYGKLVSYTSTVRYDNLDDFAIDVAKEPVEFEPGSKYLYGINMAILGKIVEVITKKSFYEYLKSEIFDPLEMKDTKFYLTKSDRRRFQPLYINDGSLKGYTNALDELTYDPNNKAYFGGEGLTSTMSDYSKLCLMLVNDGRYKGNQIVSEKSIKEMTQSYTKIPGDPFNYGYSLFVLEDPEKDGVKSSKGIYGWSGYHNTHFWIDREKDLFGLFMTRAREFSSNIQKQFRKAVYNSNLNQ
;
A
#
# COMPACT_ATOMS: atom_id res chain seq x y z
N MET A 1 -11.63 35.62 40.27
CA MET A 1 -12.76 34.87 39.70
C MET A 1 -12.74 34.73 38.16
N LYS A 2 -11.63 35.00 37.48
CA LYS A 2 -11.48 34.85 35.99
C LYS A 2 -10.64 33.63 35.54
N ILE A 3 -9.93 32.95 36.45
CA ILE A 3 -9.05 31.84 36.11
C ILE A 3 -9.83 30.49 35.95
N SER A 4 -10.94 30.33 36.66
CA SER A 4 -11.73 29.09 36.60
C SER A 4 -12.47 28.85 35.29
N ILE A 5 -12.78 29.90 34.52
CA ILE A 5 -13.56 29.79 33.27
C ILE A 5 -12.68 29.24 32.13
N TYR A 6 -11.39 29.60 32.10
CA TYR A 6 -10.49 29.10 31.05
C TYR A 6 -10.11 27.63 31.23
N ILE A 7 -9.97 27.16 32.47
CA ILE A 7 -9.68 25.75 32.76
C ILE A 7 -10.89 24.86 32.41
N PHE A 8 -12.10 25.34 32.67
CA PHE A 8 -13.32 24.60 32.35
C PHE A 8 -13.59 24.52 30.85
N SER A 9 -13.32 25.60 30.09
CA SER A 9 -13.42 25.61 28.61
C SER A 9 -12.39 24.71 27.97
N PHE A 10 -11.17 24.64 28.50
CA PHE A 10 -10.11 23.78 27.98
C PHE A 10 -10.38 22.31 28.27
N LEU A 11 -10.93 21.97 29.44
CA LEU A 11 -11.35 20.62 29.80
C LEU A 11 -12.56 20.15 28.97
N LEU A 12 -13.53 21.01 28.70
CA LEU A 12 -14.68 20.70 27.83
C LEU A 12 -14.25 20.50 26.37
N PHE A 13 -13.28 21.26 25.90
CA PHE A 13 -12.74 21.09 24.54
C PHE A 13 -11.99 19.76 24.38
N PHE A 14 -11.20 19.36 25.39
CA PHE A 14 -10.54 18.03 25.40
C PHE A 14 -11.55 16.88 25.50
N GLN A 15 -12.60 17.01 26.33
CA GLN A 15 -13.64 15.98 26.43
C GLN A 15 -14.43 15.82 25.11
N SER A 16 -14.70 16.91 24.38
CA SER A 16 -15.40 16.83 23.09
C SER A 16 -14.56 16.14 22.01
N ILE A 17 -13.24 16.34 21.99
CA ILE A 17 -12.33 15.65 21.04
C ILE A 17 -12.25 14.14 21.33
N PHE A 18 -12.23 13.73 22.60
CA PHE A 18 -12.21 12.31 22.97
C PHE A 18 -13.52 11.58 22.62
N SER A 19 -14.68 12.25 22.67
CA SER A 19 -15.96 11.65 22.27
C SER A 19 -16.13 11.54 20.76
N GLN A 20 -15.38 12.30 19.98
CA GLN A 20 -15.53 12.40 18.53
C GLN A 20 -15.16 11.10 17.79
N PHE A 21 -14.17 10.34 18.24
CA PHE A 21 -13.65 9.14 17.59
C PHE A 21 -13.83 7.86 18.43
N GLU A 22 -14.81 7.81 19.32
CA GLU A 22 -15.07 6.61 20.15
C GLU A 22 -15.38 5.38 19.27
N GLU A 23 -16.11 5.54 18.15
CA GLU A 23 -16.37 4.42 17.23
C GLU A 23 -15.08 3.84 16.64
N VAL A 24 -14.07 4.67 16.35
CA VAL A 24 -12.76 4.21 15.83
C VAL A 24 -12.00 3.47 16.92
N LYS A 25 -12.01 3.99 18.14
CA LYS A 25 -11.37 3.36 19.29
C LYS A 25 -12.03 2.03 19.66
N ASP A 26 -13.35 1.99 19.66
CA ASP A 26 -14.11 0.76 19.89
C ASP A 26 -13.87 -0.28 18.80
N PHE A 27 -13.76 0.15 17.53
CA PHE A 27 -13.35 -0.71 16.43
C PHE A 27 -11.97 -1.34 16.70
N GLN A 28 -10.96 -0.54 17.09
CA GLN A 28 -9.62 -1.04 17.39
C GLN A 28 -9.64 -2.07 18.54
N LYS A 29 -10.37 -1.79 19.63
CA LYS A 29 -10.54 -2.72 20.75
C LYS A 29 -11.23 -4.02 20.34
N LYS A 30 -12.31 -3.93 19.54
CA LYS A 30 -13.05 -5.10 19.04
C LYS A 30 -12.20 -6.00 18.16
N LEU A 31 -11.27 -5.45 17.37
CA LEU A 31 -10.33 -6.27 16.60
C LEU A 31 -9.47 -7.16 17.52
N ILE A 32 -9.02 -6.64 18.66
CA ILE A 32 -8.22 -7.39 19.62
C ILE A 32 -9.08 -8.37 20.43
N SER A 33 -10.21 -7.89 20.99
CA SER A 33 -11.09 -8.73 21.84
C SER A 33 -11.73 -9.90 21.09
N ASN A 34 -11.94 -9.74 19.77
CA ASN A 34 -12.44 -10.81 18.90
C ASN A 34 -11.31 -11.62 18.25
N GLU A 35 -10.05 -11.39 18.66
CA GLU A 35 -8.88 -12.10 18.17
C GLU A 35 -8.70 -12.03 16.63
N ILE A 36 -9.14 -10.92 16.01
CA ILE A 36 -9.00 -10.66 14.56
C ILE A 36 -7.62 -10.09 14.25
N THR A 37 -7.09 -9.22 15.13
CA THR A 37 -5.73 -8.72 15.05
C THR A 37 -5.05 -8.81 16.42
N GLY A 38 -3.72 -8.72 16.43
CA GLY A 38 -2.97 -8.32 17.61
C GLY A 38 -3.04 -6.81 17.82
N SER A 39 -1.96 -6.23 18.37
CA SER A 39 -1.84 -4.78 18.52
C SER A 39 -2.04 -4.06 17.19
N ASN A 40 -2.72 -2.91 17.24
CA ASN A 40 -3.01 -2.10 16.05
C ASN A 40 -2.90 -0.61 16.35
N VAL A 41 -2.68 0.19 15.31
CA VAL A 41 -2.60 1.65 15.40
C VAL A 41 -3.39 2.28 14.26
N ALA A 42 -4.13 3.34 14.57
CA ALA A 42 -4.92 4.08 13.61
C ALA A 42 -4.62 5.58 13.69
N MET A 43 -4.64 6.24 12.54
CA MET A 43 -4.50 7.69 12.40
C MET A 43 -5.58 8.21 11.46
N VAL A 44 -6.15 9.37 11.81
CA VAL A 44 -7.04 10.16 10.94
C VAL A 44 -6.51 11.57 10.87
N TYR A 45 -6.36 12.07 9.67
CA TYR A 45 -6.03 13.46 9.35
C TYR A 45 -7.25 14.12 8.74
N LYS A 46 -7.48 15.38 9.10
CA LYS A 46 -8.59 16.19 8.60
C LYS A 46 -8.22 17.67 8.69
N ASP A 47 -8.49 18.43 7.62
CA ASP A 47 -8.35 19.88 7.59
C ASP A 47 -7.01 20.40 8.15
N GLY A 48 -5.91 19.92 7.60
CA GLY A 48 -4.56 20.38 7.94
C GLY A 48 -3.95 19.77 9.21
N LYS A 49 -4.64 18.88 9.94
CA LYS A 49 -4.14 18.34 11.21
C LYS A 49 -4.48 16.86 11.44
N VAL A 50 -3.68 16.18 12.25
CA VAL A 50 -4.02 14.87 12.78
C VAL A 50 -5.10 15.05 13.86
N VAL A 51 -6.29 14.54 13.63
CA VAL A 51 -7.45 14.64 14.54
C VAL A 51 -7.64 13.38 15.39
N TYR A 52 -7.04 12.27 14.96
CA TYR A 52 -7.03 11.02 15.73
C TYR A 52 -5.71 10.28 15.52
N HIS A 53 -5.10 9.84 16.60
CA HIS A 53 -3.97 8.91 16.60
C HIS A 53 -4.02 8.08 17.87
N HIS A 54 -4.31 6.78 17.73
CA HIS A 54 -4.44 5.89 18.87
C HIS A 54 -3.78 4.54 18.61
N ILE A 55 -3.06 4.07 19.61
CA ILE A 55 -2.45 2.75 19.67
C ILE A 55 -3.27 1.89 20.63
N GLU A 56 -3.77 0.75 20.13
CA GLU A 56 -4.43 -0.25 20.97
C GLU A 56 -3.54 -1.49 21.05
N ASN A 57 -3.03 -1.77 22.24
CA ASN A 57 -2.09 -2.86 22.47
C ASN A 57 -2.77 -4.11 22.98
N SER A 58 -2.47 -5.23 22.35
CA SER A 58 -2.91 -6.55 22.78
C SER A 58 -2.12 -7.03 23.99
N LEU A 59 -2.81 -7.64 24.95
CA LEU A 59 -2.21 -8.30 26.13
C LEU A 59 -1.88 -9.77 25.87
N HIS A 60 -2.04 -10.27 24.64
CA HIS A 60 -1.72 -11.65 24.30
C HIS A 60 -0.26 -11.99 24.58
N ARG A 61 -0.04 -13.20 25.08
CA ARG A 61 1.31 -13.74 25.32
C ARG A 61 2.12 -13.73 24.02
N ASN A 62 3.39 -13.40 24.13
CA ASN A 62 4.35 -13.24 23.01
C ASN A 62 4.04 -12.05 22.09
N GLY A 63 3.05 -11.24 22.41
CA GLY A 63 2.82 -9.98 21.74
C GLY A 63 3.89 -8.95 22.08
N LYS A 64 3.95 -7.93 21.23
CA LYS A 64 4.81 -6.78 21.43
C LYS A 64 3.97 -5.52 21.33
N SER A 65 4.13 -4.63 22.28
CA SER A 65 3.46 -3.34 22.23
C SER A 65 3.92 -2.53 21.02
N ILE A 66 2.98 -1.89 20.37
CA ILE A 66 3.22 -0.86 19.37
C ILE A 66 3.61 0.42 20.11
N ASP A 67 4.58 1.12 19.55
CA ASP A 67 4.96 2.48 19.90
C ASP A 67 5.09 3.33 18.62
N HIS A 68 5.48 4.60 18.75
CA HIS A 68 5.65 5.53 17.63
C HIS A 68 6.75 5.13 16.64
N ASN A 69 7.65 4.23 17.05
CA ASN A 69 8.79 3.77 16.26
C ASN A 69 8.58 2.36 15.68
N SER A 70 7.43 1.76 15.93
CA SER A 70 7.15 0.40 15.48
C SER A 70 7.13 0.27 13.97
N ILE A 71 7.82 -0.76 13.47
CA ILE A 71 7.94 -1.05 12.04
C ILE A 71 6.97 -2.16 11.67
N PHE A 72 6.28 -1.97 10.55
CA PHE A 72 5.35 -2.92 9.97
C PHE A 72 5.76 -3.30 8.56
N PRO A 73 5.59 -4.55 8.13
CA PRO A 73 5.63 -4.89 6.72
C PRO A 73 4.35 -4.33 6.07
N ILE A 74 4.51 -3.47 5.07
CA ILE A 74 3.37 -2.80 4.45
C ILE A 74 2.81 -3.54 3.24
N TRP A 75 3.51 -4.60 2.79
CA TRP A 75 3.05 -5.47 1.71
C TRP A 75 2.58 -4.67 0.48
N SER A 76 1.37 -4.93 0.03
CA SER A 76 0.83 -4.29 -1.18
C SER A 76 0.64 -2.78 -1.07
N MET A 77 0.76 -2.17 0.10
CA MET A 77 0.90 -0.72 0.24
C MET A 77 2.24 -0.20 -0.32
N SER A 78 3.17 -1.08 -0.73
CA SER A 78 4.34 -0.73 -1.54
C SER A 78 3.98 -0.29 -2.96
N LYS A 79 2.87 -0.79 -3.53
CA LYS A 79 2.47 -0.53 -4.92
C LYS A 79 2.22 0.94 -5.24
N PRO A 80 1.48 1.71 -4.43
CA PRO A 80 1.32 3.14 -4.67
C PRO A 80 2.65 3.90 -4.75
N ILE A 81 3.65 3.50 -3.96
CA ILE A 81 5.00 4.09 -3.98
C ILE A 81 5.69 3.79 -5.31
N THR A 82 5.59 2.56 -5.80
CA THR A 82 6.11 2.18 -7.13
C THR A 82 5.40 2.96 -8.25
N ILE A 83 4.09 3.13 -8.16
CA ILE A 83 3.33 3.94 -9.13
C ILE A 83 3.80 5.40 -9.12
N ILE A 84 3.99 6.01 -7.94
CA ILE A 84 4.53 7.38 -7.84
C ILE A 84 5.91 7.47 -8.50
N ALA A 85 6.78 6.49 -8.31
CA ALA A 85 8.09 6.44 -8.99
C ALA A 85 7.95 6.45 -10.52
N MET A 86 7.00 5.68 -11.06
CA MET A 86 6.71 5.67 -12.50
C MET A 86 6.12 7.00 -12.99
N MET A 87 5.25 7.65 -12.19
CA MET A 87 4.74 8.98 -12.50
C MET A 87 5.87 10.02 -12.59
N ILE A 88 6.81 9.99 -11.64
CA ILE A 88 7.98 10.88 -11.64
C ILE A 88 8.84 10.65 -12.89
N LEU A 89 9.08 9.40 -13.29
CA LEU A 89 9.81 9.11 -14.53
C LEU A 89 9.09 9.66 -15.77
N LYS A 90 7.76 9.54 -15.82
CA LYS A 90 6.94 10.10 -16.90
C LYS A 90 7.01 11.62 -16.92
N GLU A 91 6.90 12.30 -15.78
CA GLU A 91 7.03 13.76 -15.67
C GLU A 91 8.40 14.27 -16.13
N LYS A 92 9.45 13.48 -15.87
CA LYS A 92 10.81 13.76 -16.38
C LYS A 92 11.00 13.47 -17.88
N GLY A 93 9.97 12.94 -18.56
CA GLY A 93 10.02 12.58 -19.98
C GLY A 93 10.89 11.37 -20.31
N LEU A 94 11.21 10.55 -19.30
CA LEU A 94 12.09 9.40 -19.45
C LEU A 94 11.35 8.15 -19.96
N ILE A 95 10.02 8.10 -19.78
CA ILE A 95 9.14 7.01 -20.23
C ILE A 95 7.82 7.56 -20.78
N SER A 96 7.19 6.76 -21.65
CA SER A 96 5.75 6.80 -21.92
C SER A 96 5.10 5.54 -21.37
N PHE A 97 3.87 5.61 -20.90
CA PHE A 97 3.16 4.41 -20.42
C PHE A 97 2.77 3.47 -21.57
N ASP A 98 2.75 3.99 -22.82
CA ASP A 98 2.58 3.17 -24.03
C ASP A 98 3.88 2.47 -24.48
N ASP A 99 5.02 2.78 -23.85
CA ASP A 99 6.27 2.11 -24.15
C ASP A 99 6.14 0.60 -23.91
N LYS A 100 6.65 -0.18 -24.88
CA LYS A 100 6.78 -1.63 -24.73
C LYS A 100 7.77 -1.95 -23.59
N VAL A 101 7.44 -2.89 -22.74
CA VAL A 101 8.35 -3.36 -21.67
C VAL A 101 9.65 -3.87 -22.27
N SER A 102 9.60 -4.51 -23.44
CA SER A 102 10.77 -5.01 -24.17
C SER A 102 11.76 -3.92 -24.62
N LYS A 103 11.36 -2.64 -24.65
CA LYS A 103 12.28 -1.51 -24.86
C LYS A 103 13.32 -1.39 -23.74
N TYR A 104 12.96 -1.79 -22.55
CA TYR A 104 13.77 -1.71 -21.34
C TYR A 104 14.33 -3.06 -20.89
N ILE A 105 13.55 -4.12 -21.08
CA ILE A 105 13.87 -5.50 -20.69
C ILE A 105 13.59 -6.37 -21.93
N PRO A 106 14.64 -6.63 -22.78
CA PRO A 106 14.47 -7.30 -24.07
C PRO A 106 13.80 -8.68 -24.01
N GLU A 107 13.93 -9.37 -22.88
CA GLU A 107 13.35 -10.70 -22.64
C GLU A 107 11.82 -10.72 -22.79
N PHE A 108 11.16 -9.57 -22.62
CA PHE A 108 9.71 -9.43 -22.83
C PHE A 108 9.30 -9.21 -24.29
N SER A 109 10.21 -9.38 -25.26
CA SER A 109 9.91 -9.22 -26.69
C SER A 109 9.11 -10.37 -27.29
N ASP A 110 9.18 -11.56 -26.68
CA ASP A 110 8.62 -12.80 -27.24
C ASP A 110 7.74 -13.55 -26.22
N LEU A 111 6.64 -12.90 -25.83
CA LEU A 111 5.75 -13.42 -24.80
C LEU A 111 4.88 -14.57 -25.30
N ASN A 112 4.63 -15.52 -24.40
CA ASN A 112 3.65 -16.57 -24.56
C ASN A 112 2.39 -16.28 -23.74
N CYS A 113 1.22 -16.59 -24.32
CA CYS A 113 -0.09 -16.46 -23.68
C CYS A 113 -0.70 -17.85 -23.48
N LYS A 114 -1.62 -17.97 -22.52
CA LYS A 114 -2.42 -19.19 -22.32
C LYS A 114 -3.83 -19.01 -22.90
N ASN A 115 -4.33 -20.07 -23.53
CA ASN A 115 -5.75 -20.23 -23.83
C ASN A 115 -6.52 -20.75 -22.60
N GLU A 116 -7.85 -20.72 -22.64
CA GLU A 116 -8.71 -21.24 -21.57
C GLU A 116 -8.54 -22.74 -21.32
N ASP A 117 -8.14 -23.50 -22.36
CA ASP A 117 -7.80 -24.95 -22.26
C ASP A 117 -6.37 -25.17 -21.72
N GLY A 118 -5.61 -24.13 -21.42
CA GLY A 118 -4.23 -24.19 -20.94
C GLY A 118 -3.17 -24.34 -22.02
N SER A 119 -3.55 -24.45 -23.30
CA SER A 119 -2.57 -24.46 -24.41
C SER A 119 -1.86 -23.12 -24.54
N ILE A 120 -0.59 -23.18 -24.98
CA ILE A 120 0.29 -22.02 -25.07
C ILE A 120 0.37 -21.56 -26.53
N TYR A 121 0.30 -20.25 -26.72
CA TYR A 121 0.48 -19.60 -28.03
C TYR A 121 1.28 -18.31 -27.91
N LYS A 122 1.80 -17.80 -29.01
CA LYS A 122 2.50 -16.50 -29.03
C LYS A 122 1.51 -15.35 -28.86
N CYS A 123 1.74 -14.49 -27.87
CA CYS A 123 0.91 -13.32 -27.69
C CYS A 123 0.94 -12.42 -28.93
N LYS A 124 -0.22 -11.86 -29.27
CA LYS A 124 -0.37 -10.90 -30.37
C LYS A 124 -0.07 -9.47 -29.92
N ASN A 125 -0.42 -9.16 -28.65
CA ASN A 125 -0.27 -7.85 -28.08
C ASN A 125 1.11 -7.70 -27.42
N ASN A 126 1.72 -6.54 -27.60
CA ASN A 126 2.92 -6.18 -26.84
C ASN A 126 2.51 -5.88 -25.38
N LEU A 127 3.34 -6.29 -24.44
CA LEU A 127 3.26 -5.84 -23.06
C LEU A 127 3.77 -4.41 -22.95
N THR A 128 2.97 -3.50 -22.37
CA THR A 128 3.34 -2.10 -22.16
C THR A 128 3.44 -1.77 -20.66
N ILE A 129 4.08 -0.64 -20.33
CA ILE A 129 4.12 -0.11 -18.96
C ILE A 129 2.70 0.11 -18.43
N PHE A 130 1.78 0.64 -19.28
CA PHE A 130 0.37 0.81 -18.91
C PHE A 130 -0.30 -0.49 -18.45
N HIS A 131 -0.02 -1.62 -19.13
CA HIS A 131 -0.56 -2.92 -18.74
C HIS A 131 -0.06 -3.37 -17.37
N LEU A 132 1.21 -3.10 -17.04
CA LEU A 132 1.78 -3.38 -15.72
C LEU A 132 1.13 -2.50 -14.63
N MET A 133 1.01 -1.18 -14.86
CA MET A 133 0.45 -0.24 -13.90
C MET A 133 -1.02 -0.50 -13.60
N THR A 134 -1.78 -1.03 -14.58
CA THR A 134 -3.21 -1.32 -14.47
C THR A 134 -3.55 -2.78 -14.16
N HIS A 135 -2.55 -3.62 -13.88
CA HIS A 135 -2.73 -5.07 -13.69
C HIS A 135 -3.43 -5.77 -14.85
N LYS A 136 -3.11 -5.35 -16.09
CA LYS A 136 -3.61 -5.95 -17.34
C LYS A 136 -2.52 -6.72 -18.10
N SER A 137 -1.44 -7.06 -17.46
CA SER A 137 -0.32 -7.79 -18.07
C SER A 137 -0.61 -9.28 -18.30
N GLY A 138 -1.48 -9.88 -17.47
CA GLY A 138 -1.69 -11.32 -17.42
C GLY A 138 -0.75 -12.08 -16.48
N TYR A 139 0.22 -11.41 -15.83
CA TYR A 139 1.06 -12.03 -14.81
C TYR A 139 0.33 -12.14 -13.47
N SER A 140 0.30 -13.35 -12.91
CA SER A 140 -0.35 -13.70 -11.64
C SER A 140 0.66 -13.73 -10.48
N TYR A 141 0.19 -13.65 -9.24
CA TYR A 141 0.95 -14.04 -8.05
C TYR A 141 1.10 -15.56 -7.87
N TYR A 142 0.33 -16.35 -8.61
CA TYR A 142 0.26 -17.80 -8.47
C TYR A 142 0.95 -18.57 -9.61
N GLY A 143 1.89 -17.91 -10.29
CA GLY A 143 2.74 -18.55 -11.31
C GLY A 143 3.69 -19.59 -10.71
N LYS A 144 4.23 -20.48 -11.54
CA LYS A 144 5.20 -21.50 -11.08
C LYS A 144 6.50 -20.91 -10.54
N LEU A 145 6.92 -19.77 -11.08
CA LEU A 145 8.17 -19.11 -10.73
C LEU A 145 8.00 -18.03 -9.65
N VAL A 146 6.79 -17.49 -9.50
CA VAL A 146 6.50 -16.38 -8.59
C VAL A 146 5.52 -16.82 -7.53
N SER A 147 5.98 -16.81 -6.29
CA SER A 147 5.18 -17.04 -5.10
C SER A 147 5.46 -15.93 -4.09
N TYR A 148 4.76 -15.94 -2.96
CA TYR A 148 5.05 -15.07 -1.81
C TYR A 148 6.49 -15.13 -1.31
N THR A 149 7.27 -16.12 -1.74
CA THR A 149 8.66 -16.33 -1.35
C THR A 149 9.66 -15.79 -2.38
N SER A 150 9.24 -14.88 -3.25
CA SER A 150 10.11 -14.35 -4.31
C SER A 150 11.43 -13.77 -3.79
N THR A 151 11.42 -13.07 -2.64
CA THR A 151 12.65 -12.54 -2.03
C THR A 151 13.57 -13.62 -1.46
N VAL A 152 13.07 -14.82 -1.19
CA VAL A 152 13.89 -15.97 -0.78
C VAL A 152 14.58 -16.60 -2.00
N ARG A 153 13.95 -16.47 -3.18
CA ARG A 153 14.40 -17.11 -4.41
C ARG A 153 15.34 -16.24 -5.24
N TYR A 154 15.17 -14.92 -5.18
CA TYR A 154 15.91 -13.97 -6.01
C TYR A 154 16.70 -12.99 -5.15
N ASP A 155 17.95 -12.74 -5.52
CA ASP A 155 18.83 -11.76 -4.86
C ASP A 155 18.83 -10.40 -5.58
N ASN A 156 18.27 -10.31 -6.78
CA ASN A 156 18.17 -9.11 -7.60
C ASN A 156 16.95 -9.14 -8.51
N LEU A 157 16.60 -8.00 -9.12
CA LEU A 157 15.47 -7.89 -10.05
C LEU A 157 15.82 -8.34 -11.47
N ASP A 158 17.09 -8.49 -11.85
CA ASP A 158 17.51 -8.99 -13.16
C ASP A 158 17.10 -10.45 -13.34
N ASP A 159 17.55 -11.32 -12.45
CA ASP A 159 17.24 -12.75 -12.48
C ASP A 159 15.72 -12.99 -12.41
N PHE A 160 15.04 -12.21 -11.55
CA PHE A 160 13.57 -12.24 -11.47
C PHE A 160 12.91 -11.90 -12.81
N ALA A 161 13.30 -10.80 -13.45
CA ALA A 161 12.68 -10.33 -14.70
C ALA A 161 12.93 -11.32 -15.87
N ILE A 162 14.15 -11.87 -15.95
CA ILE A 162 14.51 -12.89 -16.95
C ILE A 162 13.65 -14.15 -16.78
N ASP A 163 13.45 -14.60 -15.56
CA ASP A 163 12.67 -15.80 -15.30
C ASP A 163 11.18 -15.57 -15.55
N VAL A 164 10.63 -14.44 -15.10
CA VAL A 164 9.23 -14.07 -15.32
C VAL A 164 8.90 -13.92 -16.80
N ALA A 165 9.80 -13.37 -17.60
CA ALA A 165 9.60 -13.23 -19.04
C ALA A 165 9.42 -14.58 -19.77
N LYS A 166 9.91 -15.70 -19.20
CA LYS A 166 9.74 -17.05 -19.73
C LYS A 166 8.38 -17.66 -19.39
N GLU A 167 7.69 -17.13 -18.36
CA GLU A 167 6.38 -17.62 -17.97
C GLU A 167 5.29 -17.13 -18.93
N PRO A 168 4.38 -18.02 -19.37
CA PRO A 168 3.26 -17.58 -20.16
C PRO A 168 2.29 -16.76 -19.31
N VAL A 169 1.81 -15.65 -19.87
CA VAL A 169 0.76 -14.83 -19.23
C VAL A 169 -0.60 -15.48 -19.40
N GLU A 170 -1.50 -15.28 -18.45
CA GLU A 170 -2.82 -15.93 -18.39
C GLU A 170 -3.78 -15.49 -19.52
N PHE A 171 -3.46 -14.41 -20.24
CA PHE A 171 -4.26 -13.88 -21.36
C PHE A 171 -3.45 -12.82 -22.13
N GLU A 172 -3.94 -12.38 -23.28
CA GLU A 172 -3.37 -11.29 -24.08
C GLU A 172 -3.21 -10.01 -23.23
N PRO A 173 -1.99 -9.42 -23.16
CA PRO A 173 -1.77 -8.16 -22.47
C PRO A 173 -2.81 -7.09 -22.88
N GLY A 174 -3.39 -6.44 -21.89
CA GLY A 174 -4.43 -5.41 -22.06
C GLY A 174 -5.87 -5.93 -22.06
N SER A 175 -6.12 -7.22 -22.22
CA SER A 175 -7.48 -7.75 -22.44
C SER A 175 -8.30 -7.91 -21.15
N LYS A 176 -7.68 -8.31 -20.04
CA LYS A 176 -8.36 -8.59 -18.77
C LYS A 176 -7.55 -7.98 -17.60
N TYR A 177 -8.19 -7.87 -16.45
CA TYR A 177 -7.54 -7.50 -15.19
C TYR A 177 -7.14 -8.78 -14.42
N LEU A 178 -5.90 -8.81 -13.96
CA LEU A 178 -5.40 -9.84 -13.05
C LEU A 178 -4.39 -9.23 -12.08
N TYR A 179 -4.77 -9.13 -10.82
CA TYR A 179 -3.87 -8.65 -9.78
C TYR A 179 -2.64 -9.57 -9.64
N GLY A 180 -1.44 -9.01 -9.77
CA GLY A 180 -0.22 -9.82 -9.81
C GLY A 180 1.07 -9.03 -9.61
N ILE A 181 2.18 -9.64 -9.99
CA ILE A 181 3.57 -9.26 -9.68
C ILE A 181 4.09 -8.01 -10.42
N ASN A 182 3.27 -7.32 -11.13
CA ASN A 182 3.63 -6.25 -12.09
C ASN A 182 4.62 -5.20 -11.54
N MET A 183 4.52 -4.86 -10.26
CA MET A 183 5.34 -3.81 -9.66
C MET A 183 6.82 -4.18 -9.55
N ALA A 184 7.15 -5.46 -9.49
CA ALA A 184 8.55 -5.90 -9.52
C ALA A 184 9.17 -5.68 -10.90
N ILE A 185 8.40 -5.91 -11.98
CA ILE A 185 8.82 -5.61 -13.36
C ILE A 185 9.00 -4.09 -13.54
N LEU A 186 8.08 -3.27 -13.00
CA LEU A 186 8.23 -1.82 -13.00
C LEU A 186 9.48 -1.37 -12.24
N GLY A 187 9.78 -1.98 -11.09
CA GLY A 187 11.00 -1.72 -10.34
C GLY A 187 12.26 -1.98 -11.19
N LYS A 188 12.27 -3.08 -11.97
CA LYS A 188 13.37 -3.36 -12.90
C LYS A 188 13.49 -2.32 -14.02
N ILE A 189 12.37 -1.84 -14.56
CA ILE A 189 12.37 -0.76 -15.55
C ILE A 189 13.00 0.52 -14.97
N VAL A 190 12.67 0.86 -13.72
CA VAL A 190 13.32 1.99 -13.02
C VAL A 190 14.82 1.82 -12.96
N GLU A 191 15.34 0.64 -12.60
CA GLU A 191 16.79 0.37 -12.54
C GLU A 191 17.46 0.53 -13.90
N VAL A 192 16.83 0.00 -14.96
CA VAL A 192 17.37 0.10 -16.33
C VAL A 192 17.51 1.56 -16.78
N ILE A 193 16.51 2.39 -16.49
CA ILE A 193 16.48 3.80 -16.93
C ILE A 193 17.43 4.65 -16.11
N THR A 194 17.41 4.48 -14.78
CA THR A 194 18.10 5.39 -13.86
C THR A 194 19.53 4.98 -13.53
N LYS A 195 19.89 3.74 -13.83
CA LYS A 195 21.17 3.11 -13.43
C LYS A 195 21.43 3.12 -11.93
N LYS A 196 20.36 3.31 -11.13
CA LYS A 196 20.33 3.15 -9.68
C LYS A 196 19.59 1.88 -9.35
N SER A 197 19.84 1.29 -8.18
CA SER A 197 18.92 0.27 -7.65
C SER A 197 17.53 0.88 -7.44
N PHE A 198 16.50 0.05 -7.49
CA PHE A 198 15.14 0.54 -7.31
C PHE A 198 14.98 1.24 -5.95
N TYR A 199 15.58 0.70 -4.89
CA TYR A 199 15.55 1.34 -3.57
C TYR A 199 16.25 2.71 -3.54
N GLU A 200 17.44 2.84 -4.14
CA GLU A 200 18.14 4.12 -4.20
C GLU A 200 17.33 5.18 -4.94
N TYR A 201 16.63 4.79 -6.01
CA TYR A 201 15.74 5.69 -6.73
C TYR A 201 14.56 6.12 -5.85
N LEU A 202 13.85 5.17 -5.23
CA LEU A 202 12.76 5.49 -4.30
C LEU A 202 13.24 6.39 -3.15
N LYS A 203 14.43 6.10 -2.62
CA LYS A 203 15.02 6.88 -1.54
C LYS A 203 15.26 8.33 -1.98
N SER A 204 15.91 8.54 -3.12
CA SER A 204 16.26 9.89 -3.58
C SER A 204 15.05 10.72 -4.03
N GLU A 205 14.06 10.09 -4.68
CA GLU A 205 12.94 10.82 -5.29
C GLU A 205 11.70 10.91 -4.39
N ILE A 206 11.54 9.99 -3.43
CA ILE A 206 10.32 9.90 -2.61
C ILE A 206 10.65 9.92 -1.13
N PHE A 207 11.49 9.01 -0.62
CA PHE A 207 11.64 8.84 0.82
C PHE A 207 12.39 10.01 1.48
N ASP A 208 13.52 10.46 0.92
CA ASP A 208 14.26 11.59 1.46
C ASP A 208 13.45 12.89 1.38
N PRO A 209 12.81 13.26 0.22
CA PRO A 209 11.95 14.44 0.15
C PRO A 209 10.74 14.41 1.10
N LEU A 210 10.18 13.22 1.38
CA LEU A 210 9.10 13.02 2.34
C LEU A 210 9.58 12.79 3.78
N GLU A 211 10.90 12.76 4.02
CA GLU A 211 11.48 12.45 5.34
C GLU A 211 11.05 11.06 5.88
N MET A 212 10.86 10.07 5.01
CA MET A 212 10.45 8.70 5.33
C MET A 212 11.68 7.84 5.66
N LYS A 213 12.27 8.04 6.83
CA LYS A 213 13.58 7.50 7.22
C LYS A 213 13.58 5.99 7.53
N ASP A 214 12.45 5.45 7.91
CA ASP A 214 12.28 4.04 8.32
C ASP A 214 11.61 3.19 7.22
N THR A 215 11.33 3.78 6.04
CA THR A 215 10.73 3.05 4.92
C THR A 215 11.81 2.43 4.03
N LYS A 216 11.85 1.10 3.96
CA LYS A 216 12.90 0.35 3.25
C LYS A 216 12.52 -1.11 3.00
N PHE A 217 13.31 -1.81 2.17
CA PHE A 217 13.11 -3.21 1.82
C PHE A 217 13.82 -4.20 2.76
N TYR A 218 14.57 -3.74 3.73
CA TYR A 218 15.38 -4.57 4.61
C TYR A 218 15.28 -4.11 6.07
N LEU A 219 15.70 -4.96 6.97
CA LEU A 219 15.72 -4.67 8.40
C LEU A 219 17.13 -4.88 8.97
N THR A 220 17.70 -3.83 9.56
CA THR A 220 18.91 -3.92 10.36
C THR A 220 18.63 -4.63 11.70
N LYS A 221 19.69 -4.97 12.46
CA LYS A 221 19.53 -5.51 13.82
C LYS A 221 18.75 -4.57 14.75
N SER A 222 18.89 -3.25 14.58
CA SER A 222 18.12 -2.27 15.34
C SER A 222 16.65 -2.22 14.91
N ASP A 223 16.37 -2.34 13.61
CA ASP A 223 14.99 -2.37 13.09
C ASP A 223 14.24 -3.62 13.55
N ARG A 224 14.90 -4.79 13.59
CA ARG A 224 14.30 -6.02 14.10
C ARG A 224 13.77 -5.88 15.53
N ARG A 225 14.39 -5.06 16.37
CA ARG A 225 13.87 -4.76 17.71
C ARG A 225 12.58 -3.97 17.70
N ARG A 226 12.30 -3.19 16.64
CA ARG A 226 11.09 -2.38 16.44
C ARG A 226 10.04 -3.07 15.56
N PHE A 227 10.42 -4.13 14.87
CA PHE A 227 9.55 -4.87 13.95
C PHE A 227 8.50 -5.66 14.71
N GLN A 228 7.24 -5.54 14.31
CA GLN A 228 6.13 -6.21 14.97
C GLN A 228 6.10 -7.70 14.67
N PRO A 229 5.84 -8.58 15.68
CA PRO A 229 5.58 -10.00 15.44
C PRO A 229 4.29 -10.18 14.63
N LEU A 230 4.21 -11.26 13.88
CA LEU A 230 2.99 -11.61 13.16
C LEU A 230 1.95 -12.19 14.11
N TYR A 231 0.71 -11.69 14.04
CA TYR A 231 -0.46 -12.29 14.67
C TYR A 231 -1.23 -13.13 13.64
N ILE A 232 -1.39 -14.41 13.91
CA ILE A 232 -2.19 -15.32 13.08
C ILE A 232 -3.56 -15.45 13.74
N ASN A 233 -4.62 -15.15 13.01
CA ASN A 233 -5.97 -15.06 13.54
C ASN A 233 -6.80 -16.34 13.34
N ASP A 234 -6.28 -17.34 12.65
CA ASP A 234 -6.97 -18.59 12.36
C ASP A 234 -6.04 -19.81 12.39
N GLY A 235 -6.65 -20.99 12.52
CA GLY A 235 -5.96 -22.28 12.48
C GLY A 235 -5.14 -22.62 13.73
N SER A 236 -4.34 -23.68 13.62
CA SER A 236 -3.55 -24.24 14.73
C SER A 236 -2.40 -23.34 15.21
N LEU A 237 -2.01 -22.36 14.41
CA LEU A 237 -0.95 -21.40 14.73
C LEU A 237 -1.50 -20.07 15.27
N LYS A 238 -2.77 -20.01 15.65
CA LYS A 238 -3.41 -18.79 16.14
C LYS A 238 -2.64 -18.16 17.31
N GLY A 239 -2.41 -16.85 17.19
CA GLY A 239 -1.64 -16.07 18.17
C GLY A 239 -0.42 -15.40 17.56
N TYR A 240 0.44 -14.83 18.41
CA TYR A 240 1.68 -14.20 17.96
C TYR A 240 2.78 -15.23 17.65
N THR A 241 3.48 -15.01 16.53
CA THR A 241 4.67 -15.78 16.14
C THR A 241 5.77 -14.86 15.62
N ASN A 242 7.02 -15.22 15.92
CA ASN A 242 8.21 -14.64 15.31
C ASN A 242 8.86 -15.59 14.30
N ALA A 243 8.28 -16.77 14.11
CA ALA A 243 8.86 -17.83 13.27
C ALA A 243 8.53 -17.68 11.78
N LEU A 244 7.63 -16.76 11.41
CA LEU A 244 7.17 -16.57 10.05
C LEU A 244 7.48 -15.15 9.57
N ASP A 245 8.63 -14.99 8.92
CA ASP A 245 8.88 -13.89 8.00
C ASP A 245 8.70 -14.43 6.59
N GLU A 246 7.61 -14.01 5.94
CA GLU A 246 7.30 -14.43 4.56
C GLU A 246 8.25 -13.78 3.53
N LEU A 247 8.94 -12.70 3.93
CA LEU A 247 9.99 -12.04 3.16
C LEU A 247 11.27 -12.03 3.99
N THR A 248 12.43 -12.11 3.34
CA THR A 248 13.71 -12.22 4.05
C THR A 248 14.09 -10.97 4.82
N TYR A 249 13.76 -9.79 4.30
CA TYR A 249 14.22 -8.48 4.79
C TYR A 249 15.74 -8.45 5.02
N ASP A 250 16.51 -9.23 4.26
CA ASP A 250 17.96 -9.30 4.36
C ASP A 250 18.57 -8.02 3.78
N PRO A 251 19.47 -7.32 4.51
CA PRO A 251 20.16 -6.14 4.00
C PRO A 251 21.01 -6.39 2.74
N ASN A 252 21.42 -7.63 2.49
CA ASN A 252 22.22 -8.01 1.32
C ASN A 252 21.36 -8.31 0.09
N ASN A 253 20.08 -8.63 0.26
CA ASN A 253 19.18 -8.89 -0.86
C ASN A 253 18.85 -7.59 -1.62
N LYS A 254 19.02 -7.61 -2.94
CA LYS A 254 18.76 -6.48 -3.85
C LYS A 254 17.52 -6.69 -4.71
N ALA A 255 16.78 -7.76 -4.52
CA ALA A 255 15.50 -7.97 -5.16
C ALA A 255 14.41 -7.10 -4.51
N TYR A 256 14.39 -5.83 -4.83
CA TYR A 256 13.48 -4.84 -4.26
C TYR A 256 12.10 -4.94 -4.91
N PHE A 257 11.29 -5.89 -4.44
CA PHE A 257 9.95 -6.15 -4.99
C PHE A 257 8.99 -5.00 -4.67
N GLY A 258 8.76 -4.12 -5.64
CA GLY A 258 7.92 -2.92 -5.50
C GLY A 258 6.45 -3.18 -5.22
N GLY A 259 6.01 -4.45 -5.27
CA GLY A 259 4.63 -4.85 -4.98
C GLY A 259 4.34 -5.21 -3.53
N GLU A 260 5.38 -5.61 -2.75
CA GLU A 260 5.19 -6.18 -1.41
C GLU A 260 6.35 -5.98 -0.44
N GLY A 261 7.54 -5.60 -0.93
CA GLY A 261 8.79 -5.74 -0.19
C GLY A 261 9.07 -4.68 0.89
N LEU A 262 8.34 -3.57 0.91
CA LEU A 262 8.64 -2.47 1.84
C LEU A 262 8.16 -2.75 3.26
N THR A 263 8.96 -2.25 4.21
CA THR A 263 8.53 -2.00 5.59
C THR A 263 8.41 -0.49 5.82
N SER A 264 7.56 -0.07 6.76
CA SER A 264 7.38 1.34 7.11
C SER A 264 6.89 1.51 8.55
N THR A 265 6.79 2.74 9.00
CA THR A 265 6.15 3.12 10.27
C THR A 265 4.87 3.92 10.01
N MET A 266 4.01 4.04 11.02
CA MET A 266 2.85 4.94 10.97
C MET A 266 3.28 6.37 10.61
N SER A 267 4.35 6.87 11.24
CA SER A 267 4.89 8.21 10.99
C SER A 267 5.35 8.41 9.55
N ASP A 268 6.07 7.45 8.95
CA ASP A 268 6.57 7.60 7.60
C ASP A 268 5.44 7.52 6.57
N TYR A 269 4.58 6.50 6.69
CA TYR A 269 3.49 6.33 5.71
C TYR A 269 2.45 7.46 5.79
N SER A 270 2.26 8.07 6.96
CA SER A 270 1.41 9.26 7.09
C SER A 270 1.91 10.46 6.27
N LYS A 271 3.23 10.61 6.09
CA LYS A 271 3.82 11.66 5.23
C LYS A 271 3.50 11.42 3.76
N LEU A 272 3.49 10.16 3.32
CA LEU A 272 3.00 9.80 1.98
C LEU A 272 1.51 10.15 1.84
N CYS A 273 0.68 9.81 2.82
CA CYS A 273 -0.74 10.18 2.81
C CYS A 273 -0.94 11.70 2.79
N LEU A 274 -0.13 12.46 3.57
CA LEU A 274 -0.12 13.93 3.55
C LEU A 274 0.23 14.48 2.16
N MET A 275 1.23 13.91 1.50
CA MET A 275 1.57 14.29 0.13
C MET A 275 0.41 14.01 -0.83
N LEU A 276 -0.23 12.86 -0.72
CA LEU A 276 -1.34 12.46 -1.59
C LEU A 276 -2.60 13.32 -1.41
N VAL A 277 -2.98 13.66 -0.17
CA VAL A 277 -4.14 14.52 0.10
C VAL A 277 -3.90 15.96 -0.30
N ASN A 278 -2.64 16.41 -0.32
CA ASN A 278 -2.20 17.74 -0.73
C ASN A 278 -1.74 17.79 -2.21
N ASP A 279 -2.37 17.04 -3.08
CA ASP A 279 -2.15 17.08 -4.53
C ASP A 279 -0.68 16.93 -4.95
N GLY A 280 0.01 16.01 -4.27
CA GLY A 280 1.41 15.69 -4.54
C GLY A 280 2.43 16.61 -3.87
N ARG A 281 2.02 17.46 -2.91
CA ARG A 281 2.88 18.38 -2.19
C ARG A 281 3.15 17.93 -0.75
N TYR A 282 4.38 18.12 -0.31
CA TYR A 282 4.78 17.93 1.08
C TYR A 282 5.68 19.08 1.54
N LYS A 283 5.32 19.77 2.62
CA LYS A 283 6.06 20.93 3.17
C LYS A 283 6.45 21.97 2.11
N GLY A 284 5.52 22.24 1.18
CA GLY A 284 5.73 23.21 0.09
C GLY A 284 6.43 22.66 -1.15
N ASN A 285 7.10 21.51 -1.08
CA ASN A 285 7.78 20.87 -2.20
C ASN A 285 6.80 19.99 -3.01
N GLN A 286 6.85 20.10 -4.35
CA GLN A 286 6.12 19.20 -5.24
C GLN A 286 6.93 17.92 -5.43
N ILE A 287 6.38 16.78 -5.01
CA ILE A 287 6.98 15.44 -5.17
C ILE A 287 6.52 14.83 -6.50
N VAL A 288 5.24 14.93 -6.78
CA VAL A 288 4.59 14.51 -8.03
C VAL A 288 3.48 15.50 -8.34
N SER A 289 3.19 15.79 -9.61
CA SER A 289 2.21 16.83 -9.96
C SER A 289 0.77 16.43 -9.60
N GLU A 290 -0.08 17.41 -9.38
CA GLU A 290 -1.53 17.21 -9.22
C GLU A 290 -2.12 16.45 -10.43
N LYS A 291 -1.62 16.74 -11.65
CA LYS A 291 -2.03 16.04 -12.88
C LYS A 291 -1.74 14.54 -12.76
N SER A 292 -0.58 14.18 -12.23
CA SER A 292 -0.21 12.77 -12.01
C SER A 292 -1.08 12.11 -10.94
N ILE A 293 -1.41 12.81 -9.84
CA ILE A 293 -2.37 12.28 -8.85
C ILE A 293 -3.73 12.01 -9.49
N LYS A 294 -4.24 12.95 -10.31
CA LYS A 294 -5.49 12.76 -11.04
C LYS A 294 -5.43 11.61 -12.01
N GLU A 295 -4.31 11.47 -12.73
CA GLU A 295 -4.13 10.37 -13.69
C GLU A 295 -4.08 9.02 -12.99
N MET A 296 -3.28 8.85 -11.91
CA MET A 296 -3.16 7.56 -11.24
C MET A 296 -4.46 7.10 -10.56
N THR A 297 -5.40 8.01 -10.32
CA THR A 297 -6.72 7.73 -9.72
C THR A 297 -7.87 7.69 -10.72
N GLN A 298 -7.59 7.72 -12.04
CA GLN A 298 -8.61 7.48 -13.05
C GLN A 298 -9.04 6.01 -13.05
N SER A 299 -10.29 5.79 -13.44
CA SER A 299 -10.86 4.44 -13.52
C SER A 299 -10.43 3.75 -14.81
N TYR A 300 -9.36 2.97 -14.78
CA TYR A 300 -8.89 2.18 -15.93
C TYR A 300 -9.46 0.77 -15.97
N THR A 301 -9.92 0.26 -14.83
CA THR A 301 -10.51 -1.08 -14.73
C THR A 301 -11.79 -1.02 -13.91
N LYS A 302 -12.87 -1.57 -14.47
CA LYS A 302 -14.17 -1.74 -13.82
C LYS A 302 -14.41 -3.22 -13.57
N ILE A 303 -14.78 -3.57 -12.35
CA ILE A 303 -15.19 -4.93 -12.00
C ILE A 303 -16.70 -4.92 -11.82
N PRO A 304 -17.44 -5.65 -12.64
CA PRO A 304 -18.91 -5.69 -12.52
C PRO A 304 -19.34 -6.09 -11.11
N GLY A 305 -20.19 -5.28 -10.51
CA GLY A 305 -20.69 -5.55 -9.17
C GLY A 305 -19.83 -5.04 -8.02
N ASP A 306 -18.61 -4.57 -8.24
CA ASP A 306 -17.75 -3.93 -7.23
C ASP A 306 -18.11 -2.43 -7.10
N PRO A 307 -18.23 -1.86 -5.89
CA PRO A 307 -18.38 -0.42 -5.71
C PRO A 307 -17.11 0.37 -6.08
N PHE A 308 -15.97 -0.32 -6.20
CA PHE A 308 -14.69 0.26 -6.55
C PHE A 308 -14.30 -0.07 -7.99
N ASN A 309 -13.75 0.94 -8.67
CA ASN A 309 -12.94 0.76 -9.87
C ASN A 309 -11.46 0.81 -9.49
N TYR A 310 -10.58 0.53 -10.46
CA TYR A 310 -9.15 0.51 -10.21
C TYR A 310 -8.40 1.46 -11.15
N GLY A 311 -7.58 2.32 -10.54
CA GLY A 311 -6.62 3.19 -11.21
C GLY A 311 -5.28 2.48 -11.42
N TYR A 312 -4.17 3.21 -11.33
CA TYR A 312 -2.83 2.61 -11.32
C TYR A 312 -2.57 1.96 -9.95
N SER A 313 -2.89 0.66 -9.83
CA SER A 313 -2.73 -0.12 -8.59
C SER A 313 -3.32 0.56 -7.34
N LEU A 314 -4.43 1.25 -7.51
CA LEU A 314 -5.22 1.89 -6.46
C LEU A 314 -6.69 1.53 -6.66
N PHE A 315 -7.43 1.27 -5.59
CA PHE A 315 -8.88 1.32 -5.66
C PHE A 315 -9.35 2.77 -5.75
N VAL A 316 -10.45 3.00 -6.44
CA VAL A 316 -11.12 4.30 -6.57
C VAL A 316 -12.62 4.06 -6.38
N LEU A 317 -13.23 4.66 -5.36
CA LEU A 317 -14.65 4.48 -5.08
C LEU A 317 -15.51 5.16 -6.13
N GLU A 318 -16.28 4.37 -6.86
CA GLU A 318 -17.20 4.86 -7.89
C GLU A 318 -18.64 4.97 -7.38
N ASP A 319 -19.05 4.03 -6.51
CA ASP A 319 -20.43 3.92 -6.01
C ASP A 319 -20.45 3.90 -4.47
N PRO A 320 -20.51 5.10 -3.82
CA PRO A 320 -20.58 5.20 -2.36
C PRO A 320 -21.83 4.57 -1.75
N GLU A 321 -22.97 4.59 -2.45
CA GLU A 321 -24.21 4.00 -1.96
C GLU A 321 -24.07 2.49 -1.82
N LYS A 322 -23.48 1.86 -2.82
CA LYS A 322 -23.22 0.42 -2.83
C LYS A 322 -22.13 0.01 -1.82
N ASP A 323 -21.09 0.83 -1.60
CA ASP A 323 -20.11 0.60 -0.52
C ASP A 323 -20.79 0.71 0.86
N GLY A 324 -21.81 1.54 1.00
CA GLY A 324 -22.56 1.72 2.25
C GLY A 324 -21.75 2.43 3.34
N VAL A 325 -20.73 3.18 2.96
CA VAL A 325 -19.95 4.07 3.83
C VAL A 325 -20.17 5.51 3.35
N LYS A 326 -20.33 6.47 4.27
CA LYS A 326 -20.57 7.90 3.97
C LYS A 326 -19.32 8.63 3.45
N SER A 327 -18.54 7.95 2.63
CA SER A 327 -17.34 8.50 2.00
C SER A 327 -17.66 9.25 0.71
N SER A 328 -16.78 10.15 0.29
CA SER A 328 -16.92 10.84 -0.99
C SER A 328 -16.70 9.86 -2.16
N LYS A 329 -17.39 10.09 -3.27
CA LYS A 329 -17.01 9.44 -4.53
C LYS A 329 -15.59 9.85 -4.91
N GLY A 330 -14.81 8.90 -5.44
CA GLY A 330 -13.43 9.15 -5.84
C GLY A 330 -12.40 9.03 -4.72
N ILE A 331 -12.80 8.60 -3.49
CA ILE A 331 -11.77 8.20 -2.53
C ILE A 331 -10.92 7.09 -3.11
N TYR A 332 -9.62 7.11 -2.82
CA TYR A 332 -8.69 6.13 -3.33
C TYR A 332 -7.70 5.70 -2.25
N GLY A 333 -7.09 4.54 -2.43
CA GLY A 333 -6.12 4.00 -1.49
C GLY A 333 -5.70 2.60 -1.84
N TRP A 334 -5.08 1.91 -0.88
CA TRP A 334 -4.71 0.51 -1.02
C TRP A 334 -4.57 -0.18 0.34
N SER A 335 -4.30 -1.49 0.29
CA SER A 335 -4.18 -2.33 1.48
C SER A 335 -3.01 -3.28 1.37
N GLY A 336 -2.42 -3.62 2.51
CA GLY A 336 -1.38 -4.64 2.63
C GLY A 336 -1.94 -5.97 3.13
N TYR A 337 -1.28 -7.07 2.79
CA TYR A 337 -1.68 -8.43 3.12
C TYR A 337 -1.89 -8.67 4.63
N HIS A 338 -1.11 -7.99 5.48
CA HIS A 338 -1.25 -8.07 6.94
C HIS A 338 -2.24 -7.04 7.51
N ASN A 339 -3.25 -6.65 6.72
CA ASN A 339 -4.32 -5.73 7.12
C ASN A 339 -3.88 -4.28 7.40
N THR A 340 -2.73 -3.85 6.87
CA THR A 340 -2.45 -2.42 6.76
C THR A 340 -3.37 -1.79 5.71
N HIS A 341 -3.78 -0.54 5.93
CA HIS A 341 -4.74 0.11 5.02
C HIS A 341 -4.62 1.63 5.07
N PHE A 342 -4.77 2.28 3.92
CA PHE A 342 -4.98 3.72 3.85
C PHE A 342 -6.03 4.07 2.79
N TRP A 343 -6.68 5.21 2.97
CA TRP A 343 -7.45 5.88 1.92
C TRP A 343 -7.29 7.39 2.03
N ILE A 344 -7.50 8.06 0.91
CA ILE A 344 -7.47 9.50 0.74
C ILE A 344 -8.83 9.96 0.26
N ASP A 345 -9.41 10.94 0.92
CA ASP A 345 -10.61 11.67 0.52
C ASP A 345 -10.23 13.14 0.29
N ARG A 346 -9.92 13.47 -0.97
CA ARG A 346 -9.49 14.83 -1.34
C ARG A 346 -10.62 15.86 -1.19
N GLU A 347 -11.88 15.44 -1.38
CA GLU A 347 -13.03 16.32 -1.25
C GLU A 347 -13.20 16.81 0.19
N LYS A 348 -12.85 15.96 1.16
CA LYS A 348 -12.97 16.27 2.59
C LYS A 348 -11.66 16.67 3.26
N ASP A 349 -10.58 16.85 2.52
CA ASP A 349 -9.22 17.02 3.08
C ASP A 349 -8.94 16.01 4.20
N LEU A 350 -9.15 14.72 3.91
CA LEU A 350 -9.12 13.65 4.90
C LEU A 350 -8.31 12.46 4.40
N PHE A 351 -7.54 11.85 5.30
CA PHE A 351 -7.09 10.48 5.11
C PHE A 351 -7.23 9.66 6.38
N GLY A 352 -7.39 8.36 6.21
CA GLY A 352 -7.25 7.38 7.26
C GLY A 352 -6.12 6.42 6.97
N LEU A 353 -5.37 6.08 8.01
CA LEU A 353 -4.26 5.13 7.97
C LEU A 353 -4.38 4.16 9.16
N PHE A 354 -4.32 2.86 8.85
CA PHE A 354 -4.40 1.80 9.84
C PHE A 354 -3.25 0.82 9.66
N MET A 355 -2.56 0.45 10.74
CA MET A 355 -1.47 -0.50 10.70
C MET A 355 -1.61 -1.57 11.80
N THR A 356 -1.41 -2.80 11.39
CA THR A 356 -1.23 -3.99 12.23
C THR A 356 -0.36 -4.98 11.47
N ARG A 357 0.08 -6.04 12.12
CA ARG A 357 0.68 -7.20 11.45
C ARG A 357 -0.12 -8.44 11.79
N ALA A 358 -1.24 -8.61 11.11
CA ALA A 358 -2.17 -9.71 11.35
C ALA A 358 -2.55 -10.42 10.03
N ARG A 359 -2.67 -11.72 10.05
CA ARG A 359 -3.08 -12.61 8.95
C ARG A 359 -4.20 -13.54 9.44
N GLU A 360 -5.28 -13.80 8.71
CA GLU A 360 -5.46 -13.58 7.29
C GLU A 360 -5.98 -12.16 6.99
N PHE A 361 -5.82 -11.78 5.71
CA PHE A 361 -6.35 -10.53 5.18
C PHE A 361 -7.88 -10.51 5.19
N SER A 362 -8.45 -9.35 5.54
CA SER A 362 -9.88 -9.13 5.51
C SER A 362 -10.26 -7.72 5.04
N SER A 363 -10.91 -7.64 3.89
CA SER A 363 -11.47 -6.36 3.39
C SER A 363 -12.52 -5.76 4.32
N ASN A 364 -13.13 -6.59 5.19
CA ASN A 364 -14.08 -6.09 6.19
C ASN A 364 -13.41 -5.19 7.23
N ILE A 365 -12.17 -5.49 7.66
CA ILE A 365 -11.41 -4.60 8.57
C ILE A 365 -11.33 -3.19 8.00
N GLN A 366 -10.99 -3.08 6.72
CA GLN A 366 -10.81 -1.81 6.01
C GLN A 366 -12.13 -1.06 5.88
N LYS A 367 -13.20 -1.76 5.50
CA LYS A 367 -14.54 -1.18 5.40
C LYS A 367 -15.04 -0.68 6.76
N GLN A 368 -14.88 -1.46 7.83
CA GLN A 368 -15.31 -1.08 9.18
C GLN A 368 -14.49 0.11 9.71
N PHE A 369 -13.19 0.16 9.43
CA PHE A 369 -12.38 1.32 9.80
C PHE A 369 -12.88 2.59 9.09
N ARG A 370 -13.07 2.57 7.77
CA ARG A 370 -13.66 3.70 7.05
C ARG A 370 -15.01 4.09 7.64
N LYS A 371 -15.90 3.11 7.86
CA LYS A 371 -17.22 3.36 8.43
C LYS A 371 -17.14 4.06 9.79
N ALA A 372 -16.28 3.59 10.70
CA ALA A 372 -16.09 4.20 12.01
C ALA A 372 -15.58 5.65 11.90
N VAL A 373 -14.66 5.93 10.97
CA VAL A 373 -14.16 7.30 10.73
C VAL A 373 -15.27 8.22 10.20
N TYR A 374 -16.02 7.79 9.17
CA TYR A 374 -17.06 8.64 8.58
C TYR A 374 -18.33 8.77 9.43
N ASN A 375 -18.55 7.89 10.40
CA ASN A 375 -19.60 8.03 11.41
C ASN A 375 -19.19 8.99 12.54
N SER A 376 -17.90 9.18 12.75
CA SER A 376 -17.39 10.18 13.68
C SER A 376 -17.79 11.58 13.23
N ASN A 377 -18.03 12.48 14.18
CA ASN A 377 -18.47 13.84 13.86
C ASN A 377 -17.31 14.66 13.30
N LEU A 378 -17.03 14.52 11.98
CA LEU A 378 -15.91 15.16 11.28
C LEU A 378 -16.03 16.68 11.13
N ASN A 379 -17.18 17.28 11.50
CA ASN A 379 -17.49 18.71 11.31
C ASN A 379 -17.40 19.54 12.60
N GLN A 380 -16.91 18.97 13.69
CA GLN A 380 -16.61 19.65 14.96
C GLN A 380 -15.08 19.75 15.11
#